data_7456d8b3602fde306093b439dc8b5c0d
#
_entry.id   7456d8b3602fde306093b439dc8b5c0d
#
_cell.length_a   1.000
_cell.length_b   1.000
_cell.length_c   1.000
_cell.angle_alpha   90.00
_cell.angle_beta   90.00
_cell.angle_gamma   90.00
#
_symmetry.space_group_name_H-M   'P 1'
#
loop_
_entity.id
_entity.type
_entity.pdbx_description
1 polymer ?
#
loop_
_entity_poly.entity_id
_entity_poly.type
_entity_poly.pdbx_seq_one_letter_code
_entity_poly.pdbx_strand_id
1 'polypeptide(L)'
;MAPLARLSRQLGVDFVNFSYSGQGKMEPESAEVLADCETDAIICYCFGNTTAQQVEERVDAFVERLVKSHPDKDIIFMPPYLNCEYSLNLVKRESVLEKRAVITRKMTALAKKYKNVYFLNIKDACGTDLEASIDNSHPNDLGFDRILKSYGPKIAKILKKHGIK
;
A
#
# COMPACT_ATOMS: atom_id res chain seq x y z
N MET A 1 -6.44 3.64 -15.70
CA MET A 1 -6.76 2.20 -15.39
C MET A 1 -5.98 1.76 -14.18
N ALA A 2 -6.65 1.28 -13.11
CA ALA A 2 -6.05 0.99 -11.81
C ALA A 2 -4.90 -0.03 -11.89
N PRO A 3 -3.78 0.17 -11.19
CA PRO A 3 -2.59 -0.67 -11.32
C PRO A 3 -2.84 -2.13 -10.87
N LEU A 4 -3.63 -2.35 -9.82
CA LEU A 4 -3.94 -3.72 -9.36
C LEU A 4 -4.79 -4.50 -10.35
N ALA A 5 -5.75 -3.85 -11.04
CA ALA A 5 -6.51 -4.50 -12.10
C ALA A 5 -5.64 -4.90 -13.32
N ARG A 6 -4.59 -4.13 -13.61
CA ARG A 6 -3.59 -4.50 -14.62
C ARG A 6 -2.72 -5.66 -14.15
N LEU A 7 -2.28 -5.62 -12.88
CA LEU A 7 -1.48 -6.69 -12.28
C LEU A 7 -2.24 -8.01 -12.26
N SER A 8 -3.53 -8.00 -11.87
CA SER A 8 -4.42 -9.16 -11.90
C SER A 8 -4.41 -9.82 -13.31
N ARG A 9 -4.63 -9.04 -14.36
CA ARG A 9 -4.58 -9.57 -15.73
C ARG A 9 -3.22 -10.10 -16.15
N GLN A 10 -2.13 -9.49 -15.70
CA GLN A 10 -0.76 -9.93 -16.01
C GLN A 10 -0.40 -11.24 -15.30
N LEU A 11 -0.92 -11.44 -14.12
CA LEU A 11 -0.67 -12.63 -13.30
C LEU A 11 -1.71 -13.74 -13.52
N GLY A 12 -2.85 -13.43 -14.15
CA GLY A 12 -3.96 -14.37 -14.32
C GLY A 12 -4.62 -14.75 -13.00
N VAL A 13 -4.68 -13.79 -12.04
CA VAL A 13 -5.29 -13.98 -10.71
C VAL A 13 -6.52 -13.11 -10.57
N ASP A 14 -7.54 -13.62 -9.90
CA ASP A 14 -8.69 -12.81 -9.49
C ASP A 14 -8.31 -11.90 -8.32
N PHE A 15 -8.99 -10.76 -8.23
CA PHE A 15 -8.87 -9.90 -7.06
C PHE A 15 -10.20 -9.23 -6.71
N VAL A 16 -10.41 -9.04 -5.42
CA VAL A 16 -11.51 -8.26 -4.89
C VAL A 16 -11.00 -6.89 -4.49
N ASN A 17 -11.69 -5.83 -4.90
CA ASN A 17 -11.29 -4.46 -4.65
C ASN A 17 -12.08 -3.85 -3.47
N PHE A 18 -11.41 -3.65 -2.35
CA PHE A 18 -11.92 -2.96 -1.16
C PHE A 18 -11.49 -1.49 -1.11
N SER A 19 -11.63 -0.76 -2.21
CA SER A 19 -11.30 0.66 -2.24
C SER A 19 -12.45 1.52 -1.78
N TYR A 20 -12.18 2.40 -0.80
CA TYR A 20 -13.12 3.37 -0.26
C TYR A 20 -12.62 4.78 -0.57
N SER A 21 -13.23 5.46 -1.54
CA SER A 21 -12.82 6.79 -2.00
C SER A 21 -12.71 7.78 -0.84
N GLY A 22 -11.53 8.37 -0.63
CA GLY A 22 -11.24 9.31 0.47
C GLY A 22 -11.20 8.69 1.87
N GLN A 23 -11.51 7.41 2.00
CA GLN A 23 -11.51 6.63 3.25
C GLN A 23 -10.43 5.54 3.20
N GLY A 24 -10.58 4.45 3.97
CA GLY A 24 -9.55 3.41 4.04
C GLY A 24 -8.35 3.89 4.84
N LYS A 25 -8.61 4.34 6.07
CA LYS A 25 -7.62 4.93 6.98
C LYS A 25 -7.26 3.96 8.11
N MET A 26 -7.28 2.67 7.81
CA MET A 26 -7.03 1.59 8.79
C MET A 26 -8.04 1.64 9.96
N GLU A 27 -9.29 1.89 9.66
CA GLU A 27 -10.39 1.82 10.63
C GLU A 27 -10.52 0.36 11.13
N PRO A 28 -10.87 0.14 12.42
CA PRO A 28 -11.08 -1.20 12.97
C PRO A 28 -12.08 -2.02 12.16
N GLU A 29 -13.16 -1.40 11.69
CA GLU A 29 -14.20 -2.03 10.88
C GLU A 29 -13.65 -2.55 9.54
N SER A 30 -12.75 -1.81 8.93
CA SER A 30 -12.06 -2.24 7.70
C SER A 30 -11.17 -3.46 7.95
N ALA A 31 -10.52 -3.54 9.12
CA ALA A 31 -9.74 -4.70 9.50
C ALA A 31 -10.61 -5.93 9.72
N GLU A 32 -11.80 -5.78 10.34
CA GLU A 32 -12.74 -6.89 10.53
C GLU A 32 -13.25 -7.43 9.18
N VAL A 33 -13.68 -6.56 8.28
CA VAL A 33 -14.12 -6.97 6.94
C VAL A 33 -13.03 -7.75 6.20
N LEU A 34 -11.79 -7.26 6.24
CA LEU A 34 -10.66 -7.95 5.60
C LEU A 34 -10.31 -9.26 6.32
N ALA A 35 -10.48 -9.32 7.64
CA ALA A 35 -10.23 -10.50 8.44
C ALA A 35 -11.20 -11.65 8.14
N ASP A 36 -12.42 -11.33 7.74
CA ASP A 36 -13.46 -12.30 7.39
C ASP A 36 -13.41 -12.70 5.90
N CYS A 37 -12.54 -12.06 5.09
CA CYS A 37 -12.40 -12.41 3.67
C CYS A 37 -11.62 -13.70 3.50
N GLU A 38 -12.18 -14.66 2.77
CA GLU A 38 -11.42 -15.78 2.23
C GLU A 38 -10.53 -15.30 1.08
N THR A 39 -9.21 -15.41 1.26
CA THR A 39 -8.23 -14.90 0.29
C THR A 39 -6.91 -15.64 0.38
N ASP A 40 -6.13 -15.62 -0.71
CA ASP A 40 -4.77 -16.17 -0.74
C ASP A 40 -3.70 -15.14 -0.38
N ALA A 41 -3.97 -13.86 -0.56
CA ALA A 41 -3.09 -12.76 -0.16
C ALA A 41 -3.87 -11.45 -0.01
N ILE A 42 -3.32 -10.53 0.78
CA ILE A 42 -3.88 -9.19 0.97
C ILE A 42 -2.86 -8.15 0.51
N ILE A 43 -3.28 -7.23 -0.34
CA ILE A 43 -2.45 -6.10 -0.78
C ILE A 43 -3.06 -4.81 -0.25
N CYS A 44 -2.36 -4.15 0.67
CA CYS A 44 -2.82 -2.96 1.36
C CYS A 44 -2.16 -1.68 0.81
N TYR A 45 -2.98 -0.78 0.30
CA TYR A 45 -2.64 0.63 0.06
C TYR A 45 -3.56 1.50 0.91
N CYS A 46 -3.31 1.54 2.22
CA CYS A 46 -4.20 2.15 3.22
C CYS A 46 -3.65 3.44 3.86
N PHE A 47 -2.52 3.95 3.36
CA PHE A 47 -1.87 5.13 3.95
C PHE A 47 -2.18 6.45 3.21
N GLY A 48 -2.78 6.40 2.03
CA GLY A 48 -2.99 7.58 1.19
C GLY A 48 -3.75 8.69 1.92
N ASN A 49 -4.87 8.34 2.54
CA ASN A 49 -5.80 9.26 3.19
C ASN A 49 -5.56 9.47 4.70
N THR A 50 -4.54 8.83 5.28
CA THR A 50 -4.21 8.97 6.70
C THR A 50 -3.39 10.21 6.99
N THR A 51 -3.45 10.69 8.25
CA THR A 51 -2.44 11.56 8.85
C THR A 51 -1.31 10.76 9.48
N ALA A 52 -0.19 11.39 9.83
CA ALA A 52 0.88 10.76 10.60
C ALA A 52 0.39 10.21 11.94
N GLN A 53 -0.46 10.96 12.65
CA GLN A 53 -1.08 10.56 13.91
C GLN A 53 -1.96 9.31 13.73
N GLN A 54 -2.82 9.27 12.71
CA GLN A 54 -3.66 8.11 12.46
C GLN A 54 -2.83 6.84 12.16
N VAL A 55 -1.71 6.99 11.44
CA VAL A 55 -0.79 5.86 11.23
C VAL A 55 -0.20 5.39 12.56
N GLU A 56 0.28 6.33 13.39
CA GLU A 56 0.86 6.02 14.70
C GLU A 56 -0.11 5.24 15.59
N GLU A 57 -1.38 5.64 15.62
CA GLU A 57 -2.42 5.10 16.49
C GLU A 57 -2.99 3.76 15.99
N ARG A 58 -3.08 3.55 14.66
CA ARG A 58 -3.92 2.48 14.10
C ARG A 58 -3.16 1.32 13.48
N VAL A 59 -1.98 1.55 12.93
CA VAL A 59 -1.31 0.56 12.07
C VAL A 59 -0.98 -0.74 12.79
N ASP A 60 -0.59 -0.68 14.06
CA ASP A 60 -0.23 -1.88 14.83
C ASP A 60 -1.45 -2.80 14.99
N ALA A 61 -2.56 -2.27 15.50
CA ALA A 61 -3.79 -3.02 15.69
C ALA A 61 -4.36 -3.55 14.37
N PHE A 62 -4.31 -2.74 13.31
CA PHE A 62 -4.76 -3.14 11.98
C PHE A 62 -3.95 -4.33 11.44
N VAL A 63 -2.62 -4.26 11.49
CA VAL A 63 -1.74 -5.35 11.04
C VAL A 63 -1.92 -6.59 11.91
N GLU A 64 -1.97 -6.44 13.24
CA GLU A 64 -2.17 -7.55 14.18
C GLU A 64 -3.48 -8.29 13.93
N ARG A 65 -4.56 -7.56 13.64
CA ARG A 65 -5.85 -8.16 13.32
C ARG A 65 -5.79 -9.00 12.04
N LEU A 66 -5.14 -8.48 10.99
CA LEU A 66 -4.98 -9.21 9.73
C LEU A 66 -4.08 -10.44 9.88
N VAL A 67 -2.96 -10.31 10.58
CA VAL A 67 -2.05 -11.44 10.82
C VAL A 67 -2.73 -12.54 11.63
N LYS A 68 -3.55 -12.18 12.62
CA LYS A 68 -4.30 -13.15 13.44
C LYS A 68 -5.31 -13.93 12.62
N SER A 69 -6.00 -13.31 11.69
CA SER A 69 -7.00 -13.98 10.84
C SER A 69 -6.38 -14.73 9.66
N HIS A 70 -5.23 -14.27 9.18
CA HIS A 70 -4.53 -14.83 8.01
C HIS A 70 -3.08 -15.20 8.34
N PRO A 71 -2.82 -16.16 9.27
CA PRO A 71 -1.46 -16.46 9.75
C PRO A 71 -0.54 -17.01 8.66
N ASP A 72 -1.10 -17.67 7.64
CA ASP A 72 -0.37 -18.33 6.56
C ASP A 72 -0.50 -17.61 5.20
N LYS A 73 -1.13 -16.42 5.16
CA LYS A 73 -1.33 -15.65 3.93
C LYS A 73 -0.41 -14.43 3.90
N ASP A 74 0.07 -14.09 2.73
CA ASP A 74 0.92 -12.91 2.55
C ASP A 74 0.12 -11.61 2.66
N ILE A 75 0.60 -10.69 3.48
CA ILE A 75 0.01 -9.36 3.68
C ILE A 75 1.04 -8.32 3.25
N ILE A 76 0.76 -7.68 2.11
CA ILE A 76 1.70 -6.78 1.43
C ILE A 76 1.25 -5.34 1.62
N PHE A 77 2.07 -4.52 2.25
CA PHE A 77 1.81 -3.10 2.43
C PHE A 77 2.66 -2.23 1.50
N MET A 78 2.03 -1.20 0.94
CA MET A 78 2.67 -0.22 0.07
C MET A 78 2.47 1.18 0.66
N PRO A 79 3.55 2.00 0.74
CA PRO A 79 3.43 3.40 1.14
C PRO A 79 2.75 4.22 0.03
N PRO A 80 2.37 5.50 0.30
CA PRO A 80 1.88 6.39 -0.74
C PRO A 80 2.82 6.47 -1.95
N TYR A 81 2.26 6.36 -3.15
CA TYR A 81 3.02 6.27 -4.40
C TYR A 81 3.66 7.58 -4.82
N LEU A 82 2.93 8.68 -4.62
CA LEU A 82 3.39 9.99 -5.05
C LEU A 82 4.39 10.53 -4.05
N ASN A 83 5.52 10.93 -4.58
CA ASN A 83 6.55 11.56 -3.82
C ASN A 83 6.33 13.08 -3.81
N CYS A 84 5.61 13.55 -2.79
CA CYS A 84 5.37 14.98 -2.61
C CYS A 84 6.62 15.76 -2.15
N GLU A 85 7.82 15.14 -2.09
CA GLU A 85 9.09 15.82 -1.82
C GLU A 85 9.36 16.94 -2.84
N TYR A 86 8.83 16.78 -4.06
CA TYR A 86 8.95 17.76 -5.14
C TYR A 86 7.78 18.75 -5.23
N SER A 87 6.83 18.67 -4.29
CA SER A 87 5.69 19.60 -4.27
C SER A 87 6.17 21.03 -3.97
N LEU A 88 5.67 22.00 -4.76
CA LEU A 88 5.87 23.41 -4.49
C LEU A 88 5.11 23.91 -3.26
N ASN A 89 4.11 23.15 -2.79
CA ASN A 89 3.40 23.42 -1.54
C ASN A 89 4.21 22.85 -0.36
N LEU A 90 4.98 23.72 0.30
CA LEU A 90 5.87 23.34 1.39
C LEU A 90 5.14 22.73 2.59
N VAL A 91 3.96 23.25 2.94
CA VAL A 91 3.16 22.71 4.07
C VAL A 91 2.71 21.27 3.77
N LYS A 92 2.21 21.03 2.57
CA LYS A 92 1.84 19.67 2.14
C LYS A 92 3.05 18.75 2.11
N ARG A 93 4.19 19.25 1.64
CA ARG A 93 5.45 18.51 1.60
C ARG A 93 5.89 18.04 2.99
N GLU A 94 5.94 18.94 3.96
CA GLU A 94 6.33 18.61 5.34
C GLU A 94 5.42 17.55 5.96
N SER A 95 4.11 17.71 5.86
CA SER A 95 3.13 16.73 6.35
C SER A 95 3.28 15.35 5.72
N VAL A 96 3.59 15.29 4.42
CA VAL A 96 3.80 14.01 3.72
C VAL A 96 5.12 13.35 4.15
N LEU A 97 6.18 14.13 4.34
CA LEU A 97 7.47 13.62 4.82
C LEU A 97 7.36 13.06 6.24
N GLU A 98 6.68 13.79 7.13
CA GLU A 98 6.39 13.32 8.50
C GLU A 98 5.62 11.99 8.46
N LYS A 99 4.50 11.96 7.75
CA LYS A 99 3.70 10.75 7.59
C LYS A 99 4.53 9.58 7.05
N ARG A 100 5.35 9.81 6.03
CA ARG A 100 6.21 8.78 5.44
C ARG A 100 7.25 8.25 6.43
N ALA A 101 7.82 9.10 7.27
CA ALA A 101 8.75 8.68 8.32
C ALA A 101 8.07 7.73 9.32
N VAL A 102 6.86 8.09 9.78
CA VAL A 102 6.07 7.24 10.69
C VAL A 102 5.74 5.90 10.03
N ILE A 103 5.22 5.89 8.81
CA ILE A 103 4.91 4.66 8.05
C ILE A 103 6.16 3.77 7.95
N THR A 104 7.29 4.34 7.55
CA THR A 104 8.53 3.59 7.34
C THR A 104 9.01 2.95 8.63
N ARG A 105 9.02 3.69 9.73
CA ARG A 105 9.42 3.19 11.04
C ARG A 105 8.53 2.05 11.52
N LYS A 106 7.22 2.27 11.54
CA LYS A 106 6.23 1.30 12.03
C LYS A 106 6.19 0.05 11.15
N MET A 107 6.06 0.21 9.86
CA MET A 107 5.95 -0.93 8.94
C MET A 107 7.24 -1.76 8.84
N THR A 108 8.42 -1.13 8.98
CA THR A 108 9.69 -1.87 9.05
C THR A 108 9.74 -2.74 10.31
N ALA A 109 9.25 -2.24 11.45
CA ALA A 109 9.18 -3.01 12.69
C ALA A 109 8.19 -4.17 12.57
N LEU A 110 6.99 -3.93 12.02
CA LEU A 110 5.95 -4.94 11.83
C LEU A 110 6.38 -6.04 10.85
N ALA A 111 7.03 -5.68 9.74
CA ALA A 111 7.57 -6.65 8.79
C ALA A 111 8.73 -7.49 9.34
N LYS A 112 9.43 -7.01 10.37
CA LYS A 112 10.41 -7.83 11.13
C LYS A 112 9.73 -8.74 12.15
N LYS A 113 8.62 -8.29 12.75
CA LYS A 113 7.86 -9.03 13.77
C LYS A 113 7.08 -10.21 13.17
N TYR A 114 6.49 -10.03 11.99
CA TYR A 114 5.60 -11.00 11.36
C TYR A 114 6.17 -11.52 10.04
N LYS A 115 6.31 -12.84 9.91
CA LYS A 115 6.93 -13.51 8.75
C LYS A 115 6.17 -13.31 7.43
N ASN A 116 4.85 -13.15 7.52
CA ASN A 116 3.94 -13.00 6.39
C ASN A 116 3.57 -11.55 6.10
N VAL A 117 4.18 -10.59 6.79
CA VAL A 117 3.98 -9.15 6.52
C VAL A 117 5.14 -8.61 5.70
N TYR A 118 4.84 -8.03 4.57
CA TYR A 118 5.80 -7.41 3.65
C TYR A 118 5.55 -5.91 3.55
N PHE A 119 6.59 -5.13 3.65
CA PHE A 119 6.55 -3.69 3.41
C PHE A 119 7.38 -3.31 2.20
N LEU A 120 6.73 -3.01 1.09
CA LEU A 120 7.38 -2.63 -0.16
C LEU A 120 7.65 -1.12 -0.19
N ASN A 121 8.64 -0.66 0.56
CA ASN A 121 9.00 0.75 0.62
C ASN A 121 9.83 1.14 -0.62
N ILE A 122 9.14 1.40 -1.74
CA ILE A 122 9.78 1.87 -2.98
C ILE A 122 9.75 3.39 -2.99
N LYS A 123 10.93 3.99 -3.01
CA LYS A 123 11.06 5.42 -3.22
C LYS A 123 10.80 5.73 -4.71
N ASP A 124 10.18 6.85 -4.99
CA ASP A 124 9.98 7.37 -6.34
C ASP A 124 9.26 6.40 -7.31
N ALA A 125 8.32 5.60 -6.79
CA ALA A 125 7.57 4.62 -7.60
C ALA A 125 6.83 5.25 -8.79
N CYS A 126 6.46 6.53 -8.70
CA CYS A 126 5.84 7.31 -9.77
C CYS A 126 6.84 8.16 -10.59
N GLY A 127 8.14 8.12 -10.26
CA GLY A 127 9.16 9.00 -10.84
C GLY A 127 9.27 10.33 -10.09
N THR A 128 10.20 11.16 -10.55
CA THR A 128 10.57 12.45 -9.91
C THR A 128 10.35 13.66 -10.80
N ASP A 129 9.87 13.44 -12.02
CA ASP A 129 9.63 14.46 -13.05
C ASP A 129 8.28 15.20 -12.92
N LEU A 130 7.46 14.85 -11.93
CA LEU A 130 6.12 15.37 -11.68
C LEU A 130 5.07 15.07 -12.77
N GLU A 131 5.41 14.29 -13.79
CA GLU A 131 4.50 13.95 -14.90
C GLU A 131 3.46 12.87 -14.53
N ALA A 132 3.66 12.18 -13.41
CA ALA A 132 2.81 11.07 -13.00
C ALA A 132 1.46 11.46 -12.39
N SER A 133 1.18 12.76 -12.22
CA SER A 133 -0.04 13.27 -11.60
C SER A 133 -0.29 14.71 -12.01
N ILE A 134 -1.54 15.08 -12.26
CA ILE A 134 -1.94 16.46 -12.57
C ILE A 134 -2.16 17.27 -11.28
N ASP A 135 -2.75 16.64 -10.26
CA ASP A 135 -3.15 17.29 -8.99
C ASP A 135 -2.17 17.02 -7.84
N ASN A 136 -1.09 16.31 -8.14
CA ASN A 136 -0.07 15.89 -7.17
C ASN A 136 -0.63 15.04 -6.00
N SER A 137 -1.76 14.35 -6.24
CA SER A 137 -2.43 13.48 -5.28
C SER A 137 -2.86 12.16 -5.92
N HIS A 138 -3.34 12.19 -7.16
CA HIS A 138 -3.85 11.01 -7.85
C HIS A 138 -2.98 10.71 -9.08
N PRO A 139 -2.46 9.48 -9.22
CA PRO A 139 -1.71 9.09 -10.40
C PRO A 139 -2.57 9.14 -11.66
N ASN A 140 -2.02 9.67 -12.74
CA ASN A 140 -2.55 9.52 -14.10
C ASN A 140 -2.13 8.17 -14.71
N ASP A 141 -2.41 7.92 -15.98
CA ASP A 141 -2.07 6.67 -16.65
C ASP A 141 -0.57 6.36 -16.66
N LEU A 142 0.27 7.39 -16.83
CA LEU A 142 1.73 7.27 -16.72
C LEU A 142 2.14 6.90 -15.30
N GLY A 143 1.54 7.53 -14.29
CA GLY A 143 1.75 7.22 -12.88
C GLY A 143 1.37 5.77 -12.57
N PHE A 144 0.22 5.32 -13.03
CA PHE A 144 -0.21 3.92 -12.86
C PHE A 144 0.72 2.92 -13.55
N ASP A 145 1.23 3.25 -14.73
CA ASP A 145 2.21 2.40 -15.42
C ASP A 145 3.52 2.29 -14.65
N ARG A 146 4.02 3.41 -14.13
CA ARG A 146 5.23 3.45 -13.29
C ARG A 146 5.06 2.67 -11.98
N ILE A 147 3.91 2.82 -11.31
CA ILE A 147 3.56 2.03 -10.11
C ILE A 147 3.61 0.54 -10.43
N LEU A 148 2.97 0.13 -11.51
CA LEU A 148 2.93 -1.28 -11.90
C LEU A 148 4.33 -1.83 -12.21
N LYS A 149 5.17 -1.07 -12.93
CA LYS A 149 6.55 -1.45 -13.21
C LYS A 149 7.41 -1.54 -11.95
N SER A 150 7.17 -0.69 -10.96
CA SER A 150 7.93 -0.64 -9.71
C SER A 150 7.52 -1.73 -8.71
N TYR A 151 6.23 -1.92 -8.49
CA TYR A 151 5.68 -2.84 -7.48
C TYR A 151 5.36 -4.22 -8.04
N GLY A 152 4.88 -4.30 -9.28
CA GLY A 152 4.38 -5.55 -9.89
C GLY A 152 5.35 -6.73 -9.78
N PRO A 153 6.63 -6.60 -10.19
CA PRO A 153 7.59 -7.69 -10.09
C PRO A 153 7.84 -8.16 -8.65
N LYS A 154 7.79 -7.23 -7.69
CA LYS A 154 8.00 -7.55 -6.25
C LYS A 154 6.80 -8.28 -5.67
N ILE A 155 5.59 -7.82 -6.00
CA ILE A 155 4.32 -8.48 -5.61
C ILE A 155 4.29 -9.88 -6.22
N ALA A 156 4.52 -10.00 -7.53
CA ALA A 156 4.55 -11.29 -8.22
C ALA A 156 5.55 -12.28 -7.59
N LYS A 157 6.74 -11.79 -7.19
CA LYS A 157 7.75 -12.61 -6.50
C LYS A 157 7.26 -13.13 -5.14
N ILE A 158 6.51 -12.32 -4.39
CA ILE A 158 5.95 -12.74 -3.10
C ILE A 158 4.86 -13.78 -3.34
N LEU A 159 3.87 -13.49 -4.20
CA LEU A 159 2.74 -14.37 -4.48
C LEU A 159 3.19 -15.75 -4.99
N LYS A 160 4.22 -15.79 -5.84
CA LYS A 160 4.77 -17.06 -6.36
C LYS A 160 5.33 -17.99 -5.29
N LYS A 161 5.76 -17.50 -4.14
CA LYS A 161 6.26 -18.35 -3.05
C LYS A 161 5.17 -19.27 -2.48
N HIS A 162 3.91 -18.89 -2.63
CA HIS A 162 2.74 -19.60 -2.14
C HIS A 162 1.92 -20.24 -3.27
N GLY A 163 2.52 -20.39 -4.46
CA GLY A 163 1.84 -21.04 -5.60
C GLY A 163 0.80 -20.17 -6.31
N ILE A 164 0.67 -18.91 -5.94
CA ILE A 164 -0.16 -17.93 -6.65
C ILE A 164 0.64 -17.47 -7.87
N LYS A 165 0.11 -17.72 -9.05
CA LYS A 165 0.83 -17.55 -10.33
C LYS A 165 1.13 -16.09 -10.64
#